data_b97e1c00c44e59ca79e1e1ff80cd8239
#
_entry.id   b97e1c00c44e59ca79e1e1ff80cd8239
#
_cell.length_a   1.000
_cell.length_b   1.000
_cell.length_c   1.000
_cell.angle_alpha   90.00
_cell.angle_beta   90.00
_cell.angle_gamma   90.00
#
_symmetry.space_group_name_H-M   'P 1'
#
loop_
_entity.id
_entity.type
_entity.pdbx_description
1 polymer ?
#
loop_
_entity_poly.entity_id
_entity_poly.type
_entity_poly.pdbx_seq_one_letter_code
_entity_poly.pdbx_strand_id
1 'polypeptide(L)'
;QKCERQTFTDRLPTIAPPYARRTRRVSEIVGLLGHSAGGRPGERLMRRLGMPVSDDTILRQLKRDAALVSCDAPIRVVGIDDWSWRRSWRYGTMIVDLERRSVVDILEDRSVASVVRWLEQHPSVEIVSRDRCGLYAQAAREGAPQARQVADRFHLMQNLRAAIEEQMSLAGRATGRALLPDKRTGSAQIDLIQDDPHVDATHRRRVRHRQSRQAVFDTVHALNEEGLSYSEIARRTGYGRRSIAKWLTFETPPDRQKAALKPTSPLYFEAFLAACWKDGNRCGRHLFHDIRQRGYTGSFSNLERLLASWRRTERSVKDSASPAPIIPDQPPRDAVTPIRDPETGHVISPVVAAALCMKPRSTLTITQARRVDALKQGSPEFALMRSLGMRFRGIFRSRNPGKLDSWIDDAVNSGLVAIERFARVLHRDIGAVRNAVELPWSNGQAEGQINRLKTIKRAMYGRAGAALLRARMLPLINNHHHTK
;
A
#
# COMPACT_ATOMS: atom_id res chain seq x y z
N GLN A 1 -30.20 -48.47 54.89
CA GLN A 1 -30.63 -47.08 54.96
C GLN A 1 -31.52 -46.82 53.72
N LYS A 2 -32.82 -46.55 53.91
CA LYS A 2 -33.74 -46.20 52.86
C LYS A 2 -33.50 -44.70 52.53
N CYS A 3 -32.97 -44.38 51.38
CA CYS A 3 -32.81 -43.02 50.88
C CYS A 3 -34.12 -42.60 50.21
N GLU A 4 -34.73 -41.50 50.66
CA GLU A 4 -35.95 -40.95 50.11
C GLU A 4 -35.78 -40.21 48.76
N ARG A 5 -34.54 -40.05 48.30
CA ARG A 5 -34.26 -39.39 46.99
C ARG A 5 -34.59 -40.37 45.86
N GLN A 6 -35.47 -39.92 44.94
CA GLN A 6 -35.88 -40.66 43.76
C GLN A 6 -34.91 -40.51 42.60
N THR A 7 -34.02 -39.49 42.62
CA THR A 7 -33.07 -39.21 41.55
C THR A 7 -31.67 -39.02 42.12
N PHE A 8 -30.71 -39.73 41.54
CA PHE A 8 -29.28 -39.63 41.84
C PHE A 8 -28.56 -39.04 40.61
N THR A 9 -27.72 -38.06 40.83
CA THR A 9 -26.85 -37.55 39.78
C THR A 9 -25.41 -37.98 40.08
N ASP A 10 -24.93 -38.91 39.31
CA ASP A 10 -23.51 -39.22 39.30
C ASP A 10 -22.76 -38.23 38.41
N ARG A 11 -21.68 -37.67 38.95
CA ARG A 11 -20.87 -36.65 38.23
C ARG A 11 -19.68 -37.37 37.63
N LEU A 12 -19.60 -37.38 36.30
CA LEU A 12 -18.49 -37.91 35.53
C LEU A 12 -17.68 -36.76 34.90
N PRO A 13 -16.85 -36.01 35.70
CA PRO A 13 -16.19 -34.79 35.26
C PRO A 13 -15.19 -35.02 34.12
N THR A 14 -14.72 -36.25 33.93
CA THR A 14 -13.88 -36.68 32.80
C THR A 14 -14.66 -36.72 31.49
N ILE A 15 -15.97 -37.01 31.54
CA ILE A 15 -16.84 -37.12 30.38
C ILE A 15 -17.55 -35.78 30.13
N ALA A 16 -18.14 -35.18 31.16
CA ALA A 16 -18.84 -33.92 31.10
C ALA A 16 -18.59 -33.07 32.36
N PRO A 17 -18.19 -31.79 32.20
CA PRO A 17 -18.09 -30.88 33.33
C PRO A 17 -19.43 -30.68 34.04
N PRO A 18 -19.45 -30.28 35.32
CA PRO A 18 -20.70 -29.96 36.02
C PRO A 18 -21.56 -28.97 35.23
N TYR A 19 -22.85 -29.23 35.16
CA TYR A 19 -23.83 -28.42 34.41
C TYR A 19 -23.61 -28.34 32.90
N ALA A 20 -22.69 -29.12 32.33
CA ALA A 20 -22.48 -29.16 30.88
C ALA A 20 -23.64 -29.83 30.16
N ARG A 21 -24.11 -29.24 29.08
CA ARG A 21 -25.14 -29.82 28.18
C ARG A 21 -24.54 -30.76 27.13
N ARG A 22 -23.22 -30.89 27.10
CA ARG A 22 -22.46 -31.70 26.13
C ARG A 22 -21.23 -32.32 26.78
N THR A 23 -20.84 -33.44 26.27
CA THR A 23 -19.57 -34.05 26.68
C THR A 23 -18.37 -33.21 26.23
N ARG A 24 -17.22 -33.39 26.86
CA ARG A 24 -15.95 -32.72 26.44
C ARG A 24 -15.64 -32.97 24.99
N ARG A 25 -15.75 -34.26 24.53
CA ARG A 25 -15.49 -34.63 23.13
C ARG A 25 -16.38 -33.88 22.14
N VAL A 26 -17.68 -33.76 22.41
CA VAL A 26 -18.60 -32.96 21.56
C VAL A 26 -18.23 -31.50 21.57
N SER A 27 -17.83 -30.94 22.72
CA SER A 27 -17.37 -29.56 22.83
C SER A 27 -16.08 -29.29 22.03
N GLU A 28 -15.16 -30.25 22.02
CA GLU A 28 -13.95 -30.18 21.18
C GLU A 28 -14.29 -30.15 19.69
N ILE A 29 -15.21 -31.02 19.23
CA ILE A 29 -15.69 -31.04 17.85
C ILE A 29 -16.34 -29.70 17.49
N VAL A 30 -17.16 -29.15 18.39
CA VAL A 30 -17.78 -27.83 18.20
C VAL A 30 -16.73 -26.74 18.06
N GLY A 31 -15.70 -26.73 18.90
CA GLY A 31 -14.56 -25.80 18.82
C GLY A 31 -13.80 -25.92 17.49
N LEU A 32 -13.45 -27.15 17.09
CA LEU A 32 -12.77 -27.43 15.82
C LEU A 32 -13.59 -26.96 14.61
N LEU A 33 -14.90 -27.23 14.57
CA LEU A 33 -15.78 -26.79 13.50
C LEU A 33 -15.97 -25.28 13.50
N GLY A 34 -16.09 -24.66 14.67
CA GLY A 34 -16.16 -23.22 14.83
C GLY A 34 -14.91 -22.54 14.28
N HIS A 35 -13.75 -23.08 14.60
CA HIS A 35 -12.46 -22.54 14.13
C HIS A 35 -12.26 -22.73 12.63
N SER A 36 -12.56 -23.92 12.08
CA SER A 36 -12.30 -24.25 10.67
C SER A 36 -13.39 -23.70 9.73
N ALA A 37 -14.65 -23.91 10.05
CA ALA A 37 -15.78 -23.61 9.17
C ALA A 37 -16.56 -22.34 9.57
N GLY A 38 -16.54 -21.96 10.85
CA GLY A 38 -17.37 -20.88 11.40
C GLY A 38 -18.76 -21.36 11.84
N GLY A 39 -19.66 -20.40 12.17
CA GLY A 39 -20.96 -20.71 12.78
C GLY A 39 -21.88 -21.54 11.90
N ARG A 40 -22.47 -20.94 10.86
CA ARG A 40 -23.48 -21.58 10.00
C ARG A 40 -23.02 -22.87 9.30
N PRO A 41 -21.82 -22.94 8.70
CA PRO A 41 -21.33 -24.21 8.17
C PRO A 41 -21.12 -25.25 9.28
N GLY A 42 -20.59 -24.85 10.44
CA GLY A 42 -20.43 -25.69 11.61
C GLY A 42 -21.77 -26.27 12.10
N GLU A 43 -22.82 -25.43 12.21
CA GLU A 43 -24.17 -25.86 12.56
C GLU A 43 -24.69 -26.94 11.61
N ARG A 44 -24.55 -26.72 10.30
CA ARG A 44 -24.99 -27.71 9.29
C ARG A 44 -24.26 -29.04 9.44
N LEU A 45 -22.95 -29.01 9.72
CA LEU A 45 -22.16 -30.22 9.94
C LEU A 45 -22.57 -30.93 11.22
N MET A 46 -22.74 -30.21 12.33
CA MET A 46 -23.18 -30.75 13.61
C MET A 46 -24.57 -31.40 13.50
N ARG A 47 -25.49 -30.79 12.75
CA ARG A 47 -26.83 -31.38 12.50
C ARG A 47 -26.72 -32.69 11.74
N ARG A 48 -25.86 -32.79 10.73
CA ARG A 48 -25.61 -34.03 9.97
C ARG A 48 -24.96 -35.14 10.81
N LEU A 49 -24.18 -34.74 11.80
CA LEU A 49 -23.57 -35.68 12.75
C LEU A 49 -24.55 -36.17 13.84
N GLY A 50 -25.83 -35.75 13.79
CA GLY A 50 -26.83 -36.09 14.80
C GLY A 50 -26.64 -35.33 16.13
N MET A 51 -25.81 -34.32 16.17
CA MET A 51 -25.48 -33.52 17.35
C MET A 51 -25.84 -32.04 17.12
N PRO A 52 -27.12 -31.65 17.03
CA PRO A 52 -27.50 -30.32 16.65
C PRO A 52 -27.00 -29.25 17.64
N VAL A 53 -26.30 -28.27 17.12
CA VAL A 53 -25.78 -27.11 17.85
C VAL A 53 -25.96 -25.88 17.00
N SER A 54 -26.54 -24.80 17.55
CA SER A 54 -26.77 -23.57 16.81
C SER A 54 -25.46 -22.83 16.49
N ASP A 55 -25.47 -22.08 15.39
CA ASP A 55 -24.34 -21.26 14.94
C ASP A 55 -23.87 -20.27 16.03
N ASP A 56 -24.80 -19.62 16.75
CA ASP A 56 -24.46 -18.74 17.89
C ASP A 56 -23.73 -19.47 19.02
N THR A 57 -24.12 -20.71 19.30
CA THR A 57 -23.44 -21.50 20.34
C THR A 57 -22.03 -21.88 19.92
N ILE A 58 -21.84 -22.21 18.65
CA ILE A 58 -20.51 -22.49 18.07
C ILE A 58 -19.63 -21.24 18.18
N LEU A 59 -20.15 -20.07 17.77
CA LEU A 59 -19.39 -18.82 17.82
C LEU A 59 -19.09 -18.35 19.25
N ARG A 60 -20.01 -18.56 20.19
CA ARG A 60 -19.78 -18.26 21.62
C ARG A 60 -18.71 -19.14 22.22
N GLN A 61 -18.74 -20.44 21.90
CA GLN A 61 -17.69 -21.36 22.36
C GLN A 61 -16.33 -20.98 21.79
N LEU A 62 -16.25 -20.74 20.48
CA LEU A 62 -15.02 -20.33 19.82
C LEU A 62 -14.39 -19.09 20.46
N LYS A 63 -15.19 -18.05 20.78
CA LYS A 63 -14.70 -16.85 21.46
C LYS A 63 -14.24 -17.14 22.88
N ARG A 64 -14.91 -18.02 23.60
CA ARG A 64 -14.53 -18.44 24.95
C ARG A 64 -13.21 -19.19 24.93
N ASP A 65 -13.07 -20.16 24.01
CA ASP A 65 -11.86 -20.94 23.87
C ASP A 65 -10.67 -20.04 23.51
N ALA A 66 -10.87 -19.06 22.63
CA ALA A 66 -9.86 -18.07 22.27
C ALA A 66 -9.44 -17.16 23.45
N ALA A 67 -10.33 -16.90 24.40
CA ALA A 67 -10.00 -16.12 25.60
C ALA A 67 -9.15 -16.92 26.60
N LEU A 68 -9.15 -18.25 26.50
CA LEU A 68 -8.36 -19.15 27.33
C LEU A 68 -6.98 -19.49 26.69
N VAL A 69 -6.74 -19.04 25.45
CA VAL A 69 -5.43 -19.21 24.84
C VAL A 69 -4.43 -18.33 25.61
N SER A 70 -3.68 -18.91 26.52
CA SER A 70 -2.49 -18.34 27.11
C SER A 70 -1.26 -18.84 26.35
N CYS A 71 -0.31 -17.96 26.14
CA CYS A 71 0.98 -18.37 25.63
C CYS A 71 1.91 -18.58 26.83
N ASP A 72 1.92 -19.80 27.38
CA ASP A 72 2.70 -20.11 28.59
C ASP A 72 4.22 -20.04 28.35
N ALA A 73 4.66 -20.09 27.14
CA ALA A 73 6.07 -19.97 26.78
C ALA A 73 6.40 -18.55 26.30
N PRO A 74 7.54 -17.99 26.69
CA PRO A 74 7.93 -16.63 26.34
C PRO A 74 8.01 -16.46 24.82
N ILE A 75 7.51 -15.34 24.33
CA ILE A 75 7.55 -14.94 22.93
C ILE A 75 8.81 -14.09 22.73
N ARG A 76 9.76 -14.55 21.90
CA ARG A 76 11.03 -13.87 21.71
C ARG A 76 11.10 -13.14 20.37
N VAL A 77 10.50 -13.69 19.33
CA VAL A 77 10.60 -13.16 17.97
C VAL A 77 9.21 -12.93 17.39
N VAL A 78 8.86 -11.68 17.17
CA VAL A 78 7.54 -11.29 16.63
C VAL A 78 7.62 -10.68 15.27
N GLY A 79 6.65 -11.01 14.42
CA GLY A 79 6.33 -10.31 13.18
C GLY A 79 5.11 -9.43 13.38
N ILE A 80 5.22 -8.16 13.02
CA ILE A 80 4.13 -7.19 13.10
C ILE A 80 3.83 -6.65 11.71
N ASP A 81 2.53 -6.70 11.34
CA ASP A 81 2.10 -6.22 10.02
C ASP A 81 0.67 -5.70 10.08
N ASP A 82 0.28 -4.85 9.11
CA ASP A 82 -1.07 -4.31 9.06
C ASP A 82 -2.00 -5.15 8.18
N TRP A 83 -3.26 -5.17 8.53
CA TRP A 83 -4.30 -5.75 7.72
C TRP A 83 -5.50 -4.83 7.61
N SER A 84 -6.18 -4.84 6.47
CA SER A 84 -7.29 -3.94 6.20
C SER A 84 -8.64 -4.52 6.62
N TRP A 85 -9.34 -3.84 7.53
CA TRP A 85 -10.76 -4.06 7.79
C TRP A 85 -11.61 -3.65 6.59
N ARG A 86 -11.37 -2.44 6.12
CA ARG A 86 -12.01 -1.84 4.95
C ARG A 86 -10.94 -1.06 4.22
N ARG A 87 -10.65 -1.44 2.98
CA ARG A 87 -9.57 -0.86 2.19
C ARG A 87 -9.62 0.66 2.23
N SER A 88 -8.50 1.27 2.57
CA SER A 88 -8.29 2.72 2.69
C SER A 88 -9.01 3.41 3.86
N TRP A 89 -9.73 2.68 4.74
CA TRP A 89 -10.51 3.30 5.81
C TRP A 89 -10.12 2.84 7.21
N ARG A 90 -10.01 1.55 7.45
CA ARG A 90 -9.72 1.01 8.77
C ARG A 90 -8.72 -0.14 8.64
N TYR A 91 -7.69 -0.07 9.46
CA TYR A 91 -6.63 -1.08 9.53
C TYR A 91 -6.55 -1.60 10.95
N GLY A 92 -6.13 -2.85 11.10
CA GLY A 92 -5.73 -3.46 12.35
C GLY A 92 -4.30 -3.96 12.26
N THR A 93 -3.75 -4.44 13.37
CA THR A 93 -2.41 -5.01 13.45
C THR A 93 -2.50 -6.50 13.72
N MET A 94 -1.69 -7.29 13.05
CA MET A 94 -1.50 -8.71 13.31
C MET A 94 -0.13 -8.93 13.92
N ILE A 95 -0.08 -9.73 14.97
CA ILE A 95 1.15 -10.12 15.66
C ILE A 95 1.31 -11.61 15.56
N VAL A 96 2.47 -12.04 15.08
CA VAL A 96 2.79 -13.44 14.77
C VAL A 96 4.07 -13.81 15.50
N ASP A 97 4.06 -14.92 16.23
CA ASP A 97 5.28 -15.55 16.71
C ASP A 97 5.98 -16.22 15.53
N LEU A 98 7.14 -15.69 15.17
CA LEU A 98 7.91 -16.15 14.00
C LEU A 98 8.65 -17.48 14.28
N GLU A 99 8.92 -17.81 15.54
CA GLU A 99 9.53 -19.09 15.92
C GLU A 99 8.51 -20.23 15.78
N ARG A 100 7.29 -20.02 16.34
CA ARG A 100 6.20 -21.01 16.30
C ARG A 100 5.34 -20.90 15.05
N ARG A 101 5.52 -19.86 14.26
CA ARG A 101 4.76 -19.58 13.02
C ARG A 101 3.25 -19.47 13.27
N SER A 102 2.86 -18.98 14.42
CA SER A 102 1.47 -18.88 14.86
C SER A 102 1.06 -17.45 15.16
N VAL A 103 -0.21 -17.14 14.93
CA VAL A 103 -0.77 -15.84 15.31
C VAL A 103 -0.87 -15.76 16.82
N VAL A 104 -0.32 -14.73 17.40
CA VAL A 104 -0.37 -14.47 18.85
C VAL A 104 -1.52 -13.53 19.16
N ASP A 105 -1.71 -12.47 18.36
CA ASP A 105 -2.79 -11.54 18.58
C ASP A 105 -3.21 -10.79 17.31
N ILE A 106 -4.41 -10.21 17.38
CA ILE A 106 -4.96 -9.30 16.36
C ILE A 106 -5.51 -8.07 17.07
N LEU A 107 -4.84 -6.94 16.86
CA LEU A 107 -5.28 -5.66 17.39
C LEU A 107 -6.28 -5.00 16.42
N GLU A 108 -7.25 -4.28 16.97
CA GLU A 108 -8.32 -3.66 16.19
C GLU A 108 -7.89 -2.44 15.38
N ASP A 109 -6.76 -1.86 15.72
CA ASP A 109 -6.18 -0.69 15.07
C ASP A 109 -4.68 -0.90 14.79
N ARG A 110 -4.07 0.09 14.14
CA ARG A 110 -2.62 0.15 13.89
C ARG A 110 -1.97 1.35 14.60
N SER A 111 -2.53 1.77 15.74
CA SER A 111 -1.96 2.88 16.51
C SER A 111 -0.67 2.46 17.19
N VAL A 112 0.22 3.43 17.37
CA VAL A 112 1.45 3.23 18.14
C VAL A 112 1.10 2.76 19.55
N ALA A 113 0.13 3.40 20.20
CA ALA A 113 -0.26 3.10 21.58
C ALA A 113 -0.75 1.65 21.79
N SER A 114 -1.51 1.09 20.85
CA SER A 114 -1.99 -0.30 20.95
C SER A 114 -0.84 -1.30 20.84
N VAL A 115 0.11 -1.05 19.93
CA VAL A 115 1.26 -1.93 19.75
C VAL A 115 2.26 -1.78 20.90
N VAL A 116 2.49 -0.57 21.40
CA VAL A 116 3.33 -0.33 22.60
C VAL A 116 2.79 -1.11 23.78
N ARG A 117 1.50 -0.95 24.09
CA ARG A 117 0.86 -1.67 25.22
C ARG A 117 1.01 -3.19 25.09
N TRP A 118 0.88 -3.71 23.88
CA TRP A 118 1.04 -5.14 23.66
C TRP A 118 2.50 -5.58 23.89
N LEU A 119 3.49 -4.81 23.41
CA LEU A 119 4.91 -5.11 23.60
C LEU A 119 5.34 -5.01 25.06
N GLU A 120 4.84 -4.03 25.80
CA GLU A 120 5.08 -3.87 27.24
C GLU A 120 4.58 -5.07 28.07
N GLN A 121 3.48 -5.71 27.61
CA GLN A 121 2.96 -6.94 28.21
C GLN A 121 3.79 -8.19 27.85
N HIS A 122 4.73 -8.06 26.90
CA HIS A 122 5.57 -9.16 26.44
C HIS A 122 7.06 -8.79 26.48
N PRO A 123 7.62 -8.57 27.68
CA PRO A 123 9.00 -8.09 27.85
C PRO A 123 10.07 -9.10 27.38
N SER A 124 9.68 -10.34 27.12
CA SER A 124 10.54 -11.38 26.55
C SER A 124 10.84 -11.20 25.06
N VAL A 125 10.23 -10.19 24.39
CA VAL A 125 10.46 -9.95 22.97
C VAL A 125 11.87 -9.37 22.74
N GLU A 126 12.68 -10.11 22.02
CA GLU A 126 14.06 -9.80 21.67
C GLU A 126 14.18 -9.26 20.23
N ILE A 127 13.27 -9.66 19.34
CA ILE A 127 13.29 -9.29 17.93
C ILE A 127 11.90 -8.92 17.45
N VAL A 128 11.80 -7.76 16.78
CA VAL A 128 10.58 -7.28 16.13
C VAL A 128 10.82 -7.15 14.62
N SER A 129 10.25 -8.08 13.84
CA SER A 129 10.22 -7.98 12.39
C SER A 129 9.00 -7.17 11.95
N ARG A 130 9.20 -6.16 11.11
CA ARG A 130 8.16 -5.23 10.68
C ARG A 130 8.38 -4.71 9.27
N ASP A 131 7.31 -4.22 8.66
CA ASP A 131 7.44 -3.37 7.49
C ASP A 131 8.14 -2.04 7.85
N ARG A 132 8.42 -1.21 6.86
CA ARG A 132 9.05 0.10 7.08
C ARG A 132 8.05 1.19 7.47
N CYS A 133 6.89 0.82 8.03
CA CYS A 133 5.93 1.77 8.56
C CYS A 133 6.52 2.48 9.78
N GLY A 134 6.56 3.80 9.75
CA GLY A 134 7.09 4.60 10.86
C GLY A 134 6.37 4.37 12.18
N LEU A 135 5.08 3.99 12.13
CA LEU A 135 4.27 3.68 13.32
C LEU A 135 4.81 2.47 14.07
N TYR A 136 5.09 1.37 13.35
CA TYR A 136 5.64 0.15 13.98
C TYR A 136 7.10 0.33 14.43
N ALA A 137 7.87 1.14 13.69
CA ALA A 137 9.22 1.50 14.12
C ALA A 137 9.20 2.29 15.44
N GLN A 138 8.27 3.21 15.58
CA GLN A 138 8.05 3.97 16.82
C GLN A 138 7.56 3.08 17.95
N ALA A 139 6.53 2.27 17.69
CA ALA A 139 5.98 1.37 18.70
C ALA A 139 7.01 0.38 19.24
N ALA A 140 7.86 -0.17 18.37
CA ALA A 140 8.92 -1.08 18.82
C ALA A 140 10.01 -0.37 19.65
N ARG A 141 10.31 0.91 19.37
CA ARG A 141 11.26 1.69 20.20
C ARG A 141 10.70 2.03 21.56
N GLU A 142 9.39 2.28 21.64
CA GLU A 142 8.73 2.69 22.88
C GLU A 142 8.37 1.48 23.74
N GLY A 143 7.76 0.44 23.15
CA GLY A 143 7.23 -0.71 23.89
C GLY A 143 8.21 -1.87 24.10
N ALA A 144 9.27 -1.95 23.31
CA ALA A 144 10.32 -2.98 23.46
C ALA A 144 11.69 -2.40 23.08
N PRO A 145 12.22 -1.44 23.86
CA PRO A 145 13.48 -0.75 23.53
C PRO A 145 14.69 -1.69 23.47
N GLN A 146 14.65 -2.82 24.17
CA GLN A 146 15.68 -3.87 24.15
C GLN A 146 15.67 -4.69 22.86
N ALA A 147 14.54 -4.69 22.12
CA ALA A 147 14.38 -5.57 20.98
C ALA A 147 15.08 -5.05 19.73
N ARG A 148 15.76 -5.94 19.00
CA ARG A 148 16.32 -5.64 17.69
C ARG A 148 15.21 -5.57 16.64
N GLN A 149 15.11 -4.44 15.95
CA GLN A 149 14.15 -4.30 14.86
C GLN A 149 14.71 -4.85 13.56
N VAL A 150 13.91 -5.58 12.81
CA VAL A 150 14.26 -6.21 11.52
C VAL A 150 13.29 -5.71 10.46
N ALA A 151 13.83 -5.07 9.41
CA ALA A 151 13.02 -4.62 8.29
C ALA A 151 12.57 -5.80 7.42
N ASP A 152 11.34 -5.79 6.94
CA ASP A 152 10.87 -6.86 6.05
C ASP A 152 11.55 -6.82 4.68
N ARG A 153 12.24 -7.90 4.34
CA ARG A 153 12.99 -8.07 3.09
C ARG A 153 12.10 -8.01 1.86
N PHE A 154 10.87 -8.52 1.94
CA PHE A 154 9.93 -8.49 0.83
C PHE A 154 9.55 -7.06 0.48
N HIS A 155 9.18 -6.27 1.49
CA HIS A 155 8.86 -4.85 1.32
C HIS A 155 10.06 -4.02 0.85
N LEU A 156 11.29 -4.34 1.30
CA LEU A 156 12.51 -3.69 0.79
C LEU A 156 12.68 -3.93 -0.72
N MET A 157 12.52 -5.17 -1.18
CA MET A 157 12.60 -5.53 -2.60
C MET A 157 11.47 -4.92 -3.41
N GLN A 158 10.26 -4.89 -2.87
CA GLN A 158 9.09 -4.29 -3.51
C GLN A 158 9.26 -2.77 -3.67
N ASN A 159 9.77 -2.09 -2.65
CA ASN A 159 10.03 -0.65 -2.69
C ASN A 159 11.12 -0.28 -3.69
N LEU A 160 12.20 -1.07 -3.78
CA LEU A 160 13.22 -0.88 -4.81
C LEU A 160 12.64 -1.09 -6.21
N ARG A 161 11.82 -2.12 -6.42
CA ARG A 161 11.12 -2.34 -7.68
C ARG A 161 10.22 -1.15 -8.06
N ALA A 162 9.48 -0.60 -7.10
CA ALA A 162 8.64 0.57 -7.31
C ALA A 162 9.47 1.82 -7.68
N ALA A 163 10.65 1.99 -7.06
CA ALA A 163 11.58 3.08 -7.43
C ALA A 163 12.13 2.91 -8.85
N ILE A 164 12.45 1.68 -9.26
CA ILE A 164 12.88 1.37 -10.63
C ILE A 164 11.73 1.67 -11.63
N GLU A 165 10.50 1.26 -11.31
CA GLU A 165 9.33 1.53 -12.13
C GLU A 165 9.06 3.04 -12.28
N GLU A 166 9.19 3.79 -11.18
CA GLU A 166 9.09 5.25 -11.19
C GLU A 166 10.17 5.88 -12.08
N GLN A 167 11.42 5.44 -11.95
CA GLN A 167 12.53 5.95 -12.77
C GLN A 167 12.33 5.67 -14.27
N MET A 168 11.93 4.46 -14.62
CA MET A 168 11.59 4.09 -16.00
C MET A 168 10.41 4.91 -16.54
N SER A 169 9.43 5.23 -15.70
CA SER A 169 8.29 6.07 -16.08
C SER A 169 8.68 7.52 -16.29
N LEU A 170 9.67 8.04 -15.55
CA LEU A 170 10.22 9.38 -15.75
C LEU A 170 10.96 9.48 -17.08
N ALA A 171 11.80 8.51 -17.41
CA ALA A 171 12.49 8.41 -18.69
C ALA A 171 11.48 8.31 -19.86
N GLY A 172 10.46 7.45 -19.75
CA GLY A 172 9.43 7.30 -20.78
C GLY A 172 8.58 8.57 -21.00
N ARG A 173 8.34 9.38 -19.96
CA ARG A 173 7.63 10.66 -20.10
C ARG A 173 8.50 11.70 -20.80
N ALA A 174 9.80 11.73 -20.54
CA ALA A 174 10.74 12.59 -21.26
C ALA A 174 10.76 12.22 -22.75
N THR A 175 10.83 10.93 -23.07
CA THR A 175 10.76 10.38 -24.42
C THR A 175 9.42 10.71 -25.11
N GLY A 176 8.29 10.50 -24.43
CA GLY A 176 6.96 10.78 -24.98
C GLY A 176 6.74 12.26 -25.28
N ARG A 177 7.40 13.19 -24.56
CA ARG A 177 7.38 14.62 -24.87
C ARG A 177 8.25 14.97 -26.09
N ALA A 178 9.36 14.25 -26.29
CA ALA A 178 10.23 14.43 -27.44
C ALA A 178 9.64 13.86 -28.74
N LEU A 179 8.75 12.85 -28.64
CA LEU A 179 8.09 12.19 -29.76
C LEU A 179 6.80 12.86 -30.22
N LEU A 180 6.29 13.87 -29.47
CA LEU A 180 5.19 14.68 -29.98
C LEU A 180 5.76 15.53 -31.12
N PRO A 181 5.22 15.43 -32.38
CA PRO A 181 5.68 16.25 -33.48
C PRO A 181 5.62 17.71 -33.08
N ASP A 182 6.73 18.41 -33.31
CA ASP A 182 6.79 19.85 -33.12
C ASP A 182 5.72 20.46 -34.02
N LYS A 183 4.65 21.01 -33.43
CA LYS A 183 3.56 21.65 -34.18
C LYS A 183 3.98 22.95 -34.90
N ARG A 184 5.28 23.08 -35.22
CA ARG A 184 5.85 24.24 -35.90
C ARG A 184 5.96 24.11 -37.42
N THR A 185 5.58 22.97 -38.00
CA THR A 185 5.58 22.77 -39.45
C THR A 185 4.19 22.47 -39.98
N GLY A 186 3.30 23.39 -39.81
CA GLY A 186 1.98 23.39 -40.41
C GLY A 186 1.44 24.81 -40.33
N SER A 187 1.74 25.61 -41.36
CA SER A 187 1.28 26.99 -41.52
C SER A 187 -0.25 27.05 -41.49
N ALA A 188 -0.79 27.60 -40.42
CA ALA A 188 -2.01 28.36 -40.44
C ALA A 188 -1.84 29.46 -39.40
N GLN A 189 -1.93 30.70 -39.82
CA GLN A 189 -1.93 31.88 -39.01
C GLN A 189 -2.93 31.70 -37.84
N ILE A 190 -2.41 31.55 -36.65
CA ILE A 190 -3.15 31.76 -35.41
C ILE A 190 -2.41 32.90 -34.71
N ASP A 191 -3.14 33.95 -34.43
CA ASP A 191 -2.71 35.16 -33.81
C ASP A 191 -1.74 34.93 -32.64
N LEU A 192 -0.61 35.62 -32.72
CA LEU A 192 0.39 35.77 -31.68
C LEU A 192 -0.25 36.31 -30.41
N ILE A 193 -0.69 35.44 -29.53
CA ILE A 193 -0.75 35.78 -28.13
C ILE A 193 0.71 35.75 -27.66
N GLN A 194 1.27 36.97 -27.48
CA GLN A 194 2.60 37.17 -26.94
C GLN A 194 2.83 36.29 -25.72
N ASP A 195 3.94 35.52 -25.72
CA ASP A 195 4.43 34.76 -24.60
C ASP A 195 4.71 35.71 -23.43
N ASP A 196 3.75 35.89 -22.56
CA ASP A 196 3.95 36.53 -21.27
C ASP A 196 4.64 35.52 -20.36
N PRO A 197 5.89 35.77 -19.96
CA PRO A 197 6.65 34.84 -19.12
C PRO A 197 6.03 34.61 -17.73
N HIS A 198 5.05 35.40 -17.32
CA HIS A 198 4.34 35.30 -16.04
C HIS A 198 3.08 34.42 -16.06
N VAL A 199 2.70 33.86 -17.21
CA VAL A 199 1.52 32.98 -17.27
C VAL A 199 1.85 31.61 -16.66
N ASP A 200 1.24 31.34 -15.49
CA ASP A 200 1.38 30.09 -14.72
C ASP A 200 1.21 28.84 -15.60
N ALA A 201 2.09 27.90 -15.43
CA ALA A 201 2.05 26.57 -16.08
C ALA A 201 0.68 25.89 -15.92
N THR A 202 -0.05 26.21 -14.86
CA THR A 202 -1.42 25.75 -14.58
C THR A 202 -2.43 26.37 -15.55
N HIS A 203 -2.26 27.64 -15.90
CA HIS A 203 -3.12 28.32 -16.88
C HIS A 203 -2.89 27.74 -18.28
N ARG A 204 -1.63 27.59 -18.72
CA ARG A 204 -1.27 26.96 -20.00
C ARG A 204 -1.83 25.52 -20.12
N ARG A 205 -1.82 24.76 -19.03
CA ARG A 205 -2.42 23.43 -18.97
C ARG A 205 -3.95 23.49 -19.10
N ARG A 206 -4.61 24.45 -18.48
CA ARG A 206 -6.07 24.67 -18.58
C ARG A 206 -6.50 25.03 -20.00
N VAL A 207 -5.79 25.94 -20.64
CA VAL A 207 -6.05 26.33 -22.03
C VAL A 207 -5.90 25.13 -22.97
N ARG A 208 -4.83 24.34 -22.84
CA ARG A 208 -4.61 23.14 -23.64
C ARG A 208 -5.71 22.09 -23.43
N HIS A 209 -6.18 21.89 -22.19
CA HIS A 209 -7.29 21.00 -21.90
C HIS A 209 -8.63 21.52 -22.44
N ARG A 210 -8.82 22.83 -22.51
CA ARG A 210 -10.02 23.45 -23.11
C ARG A 210 -10.03 23.22 -24.62
N GLN A 211 -8.92 23.45 -25.30
CA GLN A 211 -8.75 23.20 -26.73
C GLN A 211 -8.94 21.71 -27.09
N SER A 212 -8.38 20.80 -26.28
CA SER A 212 -8.56 19.38 -26.49
C SER A 212 -10.02 18.92 -26.32
N ARG A 213 -10.77 19.53 -25.39
CA ARG A 213 -12.20 19.24 -25.20
C ARG A 213 -13.05 19.81 -26.34
N GLN A 214 -12.73 21.02 -26.80
CA GLN A 214 -13.37 21.61 -27.96
C GLN A 214 -13.24 20.70 -29.17
N ALA A 215 -12.03 20.26 -29.50
CA ALA A 215 -11.78 19.37 -30.63
C ALA A 215 -12.56 18.05 -30.56
N VAL A 216 -12.68 17.46 -29.36
CA VAL A 216 -13.50 16.24 -29.16
C VAL A 216 -14.98 16.55 -29.32
N PHE A 217 -15.45 17.66 -28.78
CA PHE A 217 -16.84 18.10 -28.91
C PHE A 217 -17.22 18.31 -30.38
N ASP A 218 -16.39 19.02 -31.13
CA ASP A 218 -16.59 19.27 -32.56
C ASP A 218 -16.59 17.95 -33.35
N THR A 219 -15.69 17.03 -33.03
CA THR A 219 -15.67 15.70 -33.64
C THR A 219 -16.96 14.91 -33.38
N VAL A 220 -17.52 14.97 -32.16
CA VAL A 220 -18.77 14.28 -31.82
C VAL A 220 -19.96 14.87 -32.60
N HIS A 221 -20.02 16.20 -32.74
CA HIS A 221 -21.05 16.88 -33.51
C HIS A 221 -20.95 16.52 -35.01
N ALA A 222 -19.75 16.59 -35.60
CA ALA A 222 -19.53 16.21 -36.98
C ALA A 222 -19.94 14.76 -37.28
N LEU A 223 -19.57 13.81 -36.43
CA LEU A 223 -19.97 12.40 -36.58
C LEU A 223 -21.48 12.17 -36.43
N ASN A 224 -22.16 13.00 -35.62
CA ASN A 224 -23.61 12.95 -35.52
C ASN A 224 -24.30 13.57 -36.74
N GLU A 225 -23.76 14.63 -37.31
CA GLU A 225 -24.24 15.22 -38.58
C GLU A 225 -24.05 14.27 -39.76
N GLU A 226 -23.00 13.42 -39.74
CA GLU A 226 -22.82 12.32 -40.70
C GLU A 226 -23.85 11.20 -40.52
N GLY A 227 -24.77 11.28 -39.55
CA GLY A 227 -25.83 10.32 -39.31
C GLY A 227 -25.41 9.06 -38.52
N LEU A 228 -24.24 9.08 -37.87
CA LEU A 228 -23.79 7.92 -37.06
C LEU A 228 -24.59 7.79 -35.77
N SER A 229 -24.87 6.55 -35.39
CA SER A 229 -25.52 6.26 -34.11
C SER A 229 -24.59 6.59 -32.92
N TYR A 230 -25.19 6.92 -31.77
CA TYR A 230 -24.42 7.17 -30.52
C TYR A 230 -23.50 6.02 -30.13
N SER A 231 -23.87 4.79 -30.46
CA SER A 231 -23.04 3.60 -30.23
C SER A 231 -21.81 3.59 -31.12
N GLU A 232 -21.95 3.98 -32.38
CA GLU A 232 -20.83 4.05 -33.32
C GLU A 232 -19.91 5.23 -33.01
N ILE A 233 -20.45 6.39 -32.65
CA ILE A 233 -19.69 7.54 -32.18
C ILE A 233 -18.91 7.18 -30.91
N ALA A 234 -19.52 6.46 -29.96
CA ALA A 234 -18.86 5.98 -28.75
C ALA A 234 -17.67 5.05 -29.06
N ARG A 235 -17.84 4.15 -30.04
CA ARG A 235 -16.79 3.23 -30.49
C ARG A 235 -15.61 3.97 -31.13
N ARG A 236 -15.88 4.95 -31.97
CA ARG A 236 -14.84 5.75 -32.66
C ARG A 236 -14.10 6.72 -31.75
N THR A 237 -14.83 7.37 -30.85
CA THR A 237 -14.27 8.41 -29.96
C THR A 237 -13.74 7.89 -28.63
N GLY A 238 -14.13 6.69 -28.20
CA GLY A 238 -13.79 6.11 -26.90
C GLY A 238 -14.57 6.70 -25.71
N TYR A 239 -15.56 7.57 -25.96
CA TYR A 239 -16.40 8.15 -24.90
C TYR A 239 -17.70 7.37 -24.68
N GLY A 240 -18.23 7.40 -23.47
CA GLY A 240 -19.47 6.72 -23.12
C GLY A 240 -20.70 7.33 -23.83
N ARG A 241 -21.66 6.51 -24.27
CA ARG A 241 -22.91 6.94 -24.95
C ARG A 241 -23.66 8.03 -24.19
N ARG A 242 -23.69 7.98 -22.85
CA ARG A 242 -24.35 9.03 -22.02
C ARG A 242 -23.65 10.38 -22.14
N SER A 243 -22.33 10.40 -22.26
CA SER A 243 -21.54 11.62 -22.44
C SER A 243 -21.78 12.22 -23.81
N ILE A 244 -21.82 11.37 -24.85
CA ILE A 244 -22.13 11.77 -26.22
C ILE A 244 -23.53 12.37 -26.31
N ALA A 245 -24.56 11.68 -25.84
CA ALA A 245 -25.93 12.17 -25.79
C ALA A 245 -26.02 13.53 -25.06
N LYS A 246 -25.31 13.66 -23.94
CA LYS A 246 -25.27 14.93 -23.20
C LYS A 246 -24.56 16.05 -23.96
N TRP A 247 -23.46 15.76 -24.68
CA TRP A 247 -22.75 16.78 -25.45
C TRP A 247 -23.54 17.28 -26.63
N LEU A 248 -24.28 16.41 -27.29
CA LEU A 248 -25.15 16.79 -28.40
C LEU A 248 -26.36 17.67 -28.02
N THR A 249 -26.65 17.82 -26.72
CA THR A 249 -27.66 18.79 -26.24
C THR A 249 -27.12 20.21 -26.05
N PHE A 250 -25.82 20.44 -26.22
CA PHE A 250 -25.20 21.76 -26.07
C PHE A 250 -24.69 22.25 -27.40
N GLU A 251 -24.80 23.54 -27.66
CA GLU A 251 -24.21 24.21 -28.81
C GLU A 251 -22.71 24.47 -28.66
N THR A 252 -22.25 24.58 -27.40
CA THR A 252 -20.85 24.79 -27.07
C THR A 252 -20.45 23.80 -25.92
N PRO A 253 -19.16 23.38 -25.85
CA PRO A 253 -18.75 22.46 -24.81
C PRO A 253 -18.99 23.07 -23.43
N PRO A 254 -19.74 22.38 -22.56
CA PRO A 254 -20.10 22.91 -21.25
C PRO A 254 -18.85 23.17 -20.41
N ASP A 255 -18.72 24.36 -19.87
CA ASP A 255 -17.65 24.68 -18.93
C ASP A 255 -17.80 23.80 -17.68
N ARG A 256 -16.69 23.28 -17.22
CA ARG A 256 -16.65 22.47 -16.00
C ARG A 256 -16.96 23.42 -14.83
N GLN A 257 -18.18 23.41 -14.34
CA GLN A 257 -18.51 24.13 -13.11
C GLN A 257 -17.51 23.73 -12.03
N LYS A 258 -16.84 24.73 -11.44
CA LYS A 258 -15.98 24.49 -10.28
C LYS A 258 -16.88 23.92 -9.19
N ALA A 259 -16.65 22.67 -8.80
CA ALA A 259 -17.36 22.10 -7.67
C ALA A 259 -17.14 23.02 -6.45
N ALA A 260 -18.21 23.33 -5.72
CA ALA A 260 -18.11 24.11 -4.50
C ALA A 260 -17.04 23.50 -3.59
N LEU A 261 -16.18 24.35 -3.03
CA LEU A 261 -15.13 23.93 -2.12
C LEU A 261 -15.78 23.26 -0.91
N LYS A 262 -15.30 22.07 -0.58
CA LYS A 262 -15.80 21.27 0.56
C LYS A 262 -14.78 21.31 1.70
N PRO A 263 -15.22 21.12 2.95
CA PRO A 263 -14.31 21.04 4.12
C PRO A 263 -13.24 19.93 4.01
N THR A 264 -13.33 19.01 3.04
CA THR A 264 -12.31 18.03 2.72
C THR A 264 -11.14 18.61 1.91
N SER A 265 -11.29 19.83 1.36
CA SER A 265 -10.25 20.53 0.60
C SER A 265 -9.57 21.59 1.46
N PRO A 266 -8.23 21.66 1.53
CA PRO A 266 -7.53 22.70 2.26
C PRO A 266 -7.78 24.09 1.66
N LEU A 267 -8.13 24.18 0.37
CA LEU A 267 -8.54 25.44 -0.30
C LEU A 267 -9.82 26.05 0.29
N TYR A 268 -10.66 25.27 0.97
CA TYR A 268 -11.80 25.78 1.72
C TYR A 268 -11.36 26.72 2.86
N PHE A 269 -10.18 26.46 3.42
CA PHE A 269 -9.57 27.21 4.52
C PHE A 269 -8.44 28.14 4.03
N GLU A 270 -8.36 28.42 2.73
CA GLU A 270 -7.23 29.15 2.12
C GLU A 270 -7.01 30.52 2.76
N ALA A 271 -8.08 31.28 2.99
CA ALA A 271 -8.00 32.61 3.61
C ALA A 271 -7.39 32.55 5.03
N PHE A 272 -7.80 31.60 5.84
CA PHE A 272 -7.27 31.38 7.18
C PHE A 272 -5.81 30.94 7.14
N LEU A 273 -5.50 29.95 6.29
CA LEU A 273 -4.13 29.44 6.14
C LEU A 273 -3.18 30.55 5.64
N ALA A 274 -3.64 31.41 4.71
CA ALA A 274 -2.85 32.53 4.19
C ALA A 274 -2.58 33.58 5.28
N ALA A 275 -3.54 33.85 6.17
CA ALA A 275 -3.34 34.73 7.30
C ALA A 275 -2.26 34.16 8.26
N CYS A 276 -2.40 32.90 8.69
CA CYS A 276 -1.41 32.24 9.55
C CYS A 276 -0.01 32.18 8.88
N TRP A 277 0.03 32.02 7.55
CA TRP A 277 1.28 32.00 6.81
C TRP A 277 1.98 33.37 6.80
N LYS A 278 1.23 34.47 6.67
CA LYS A 278 1.73 35.85 6.78
C LYS A 278 2.25 36.14 8.19
N ASP A 279 1.56 35.62 9.22
CA ASP A 279 1.96 35.75 10.63
C ASP A 279 3.19 34.87 11.01
N GLY A 280 3.80 34.20 10.03
CA GLY A 280 5.03 33.42 10.22
C GLY A 280 4.82 31.97 10.62
N ASN A 281 3.60 31.48 10.84
CA ASN A 281 3.34 30.07 11.13
C ASN A 281 3.43 29.23 9.83
N ARG A 282 4.59 28.60 9.61
CA ARG A 282 4.89 27.76 8.42
C ARG A 282 4.95 26.27 8.73
N CYS A 283 4.65 25.90 9.98
CA CYS A 283 4.63 24.53 10.42
C CYS A 283 3.36 23.82 9.94
N GLY A 284 3.49 22.93 8.93
CA GLY A 284 2.35 22.21 8.36
C GLY A 284 1.52 21.41 9.38
N ARG A 285 2.15 20.90 10.45
CA ARG A 285 1.45 20.18 11.54
C ARG A 285 0.60 21.10 12.40
N HIS A 286 1.08 22.30 12.72
CA HIS A 286 0.31 23.29 13.47
C HIS A 286 -0.88 23.77 12.64
N LEU A 287 -0.64 24.17 11.38
CA LEU A 287 -1.69 24.58 10.45
C LEU A 287 -2.74 23.47 10.22
N PHE A 288 -2.32 22.21 10.19
CA PHE A 288 -3.24 21.07 10.08
C PHE A 288 -4.14 20.94 11.31
N HIS A 289 -3.56 21.06 12.52
CA HIS A 289 -4.32 21.03 13.75
C HIS A 289 -5.35 22.16 13.81
N ASP A 290 -4.94 23.39 13.44
CA ASP A 290 -5.79 24.57 13.48
C ASP A 290 -6.98 24.49 12.51
N ILE A 291 -6.76 24.02 11.26
CA ILE A 291 -7.86 23.84 10.32
C ILE A 291 -8.75 22.65 10.68
N ARG A 292 -8.20 21.64 11.36
CA ARG A 292 -8.97 20.50 11.81
C ARG A 292 -9.95 20.87 12.91
N GLN A 293 -9.57 21.74 13.83
CA GLN A 293 -10.47 22.32 14.81
C GLN A 293 -11.58 23.18 14.18
N ARG A 294 -11.32 23.73 12.97
CA ARG A 294 -12.26 24.51 12.15
C ARG A 294 -13.11 23.65 11.20
N GLY A 295 -13.07 22.32 11.34
CA GLY A 295 -13.90 21.40 10.55
C GLY A 295 -13.25 20.83 9.30
N TYR A 296 -11.93 20.92 9.13
CA TYR A 296 -11.24 20.24 8.03
C TYR A 296 -11.27 18.72 8.22
N THR A 297 -11.80 18.00 7.23
CA THR A 297 -11.93 16.54 7.26
C THR A 297 -10.99 15.83 6.28
N GLY A 298 -10.14 16.58 5.58
CA GLY A 298 -9.17 16.04 4.63
C GLY A 298 -7.90 15.51 5.30
N SER A 299 -6.97 14.97 4.49
CA SER A 299 -5.71 14.42 4.96
C SER A 299 -4.61 15.48 5.12
N PHE A 300 -3.66 15.22 6.02
CA PHE A 300 -2.45 16.04 6.16
C PHE A 300 -1.66 16.19 4.85
N SER A 301 -1.54 15.10 4.08
CA SER A 301 -0.85 15.12 2.78
C SER A 301 -1.51 16.05 1.76
N ASN A 302 -2.83 16.25 1.85
CA ASN A 302 -3.54 17.17 0.98
C ASN A 302 -3.23 18.64 1.34
N LEU A 303 -3.15 18.96 2.64
CA LEU A 303 -2.69 20.27 3.12
C LEU A 303 -1.21 20.51 2.73
N GLU A 304 -0.32 19.56 2.98
CA GLU A 304 1.11 19.70 2.64
C GLU A 304 1.34 19.97 1.15
N ARG A 305 0.50 19.43 0.28
CA ARG A 305 0.56 19.72 -1.17
C ARG A 305 0.27 21.20 -1.47
N LEU A 306 -0.68 21.81 -0.76
CA LEU A 306 -0.96 23.23 -0.88
C LEU A 306 0.20 24.06 -0.33
N LEU A 307 0.67 23.75 0.89
CA LEU A 307 1.78 24.48 1.52
C LEU A 307 3.10 24.34 0.75
N ALA A 308 3.35 23.21 0.12
CA ALA A 308 4.50 23.01 -0.75
C ALA A 308 4.49 23.91 -1.99
N SER A 309 3.30 24.29 -2.50
CA SER A 309 3.19 25.28 -3.58
C SER A 309 3.58 26.68 -3.08
N TRP A 310 3.13 27.06 -1.87
CA TRP A 310 3.47 28.35 -1.28
C TRP A 310 4.95 28.48 -0.94
N ARG A 311 5.57 27.44 -0.38
CA ARG A 311 7.02 27.41 -0.14
C ARG A 311 7.84 27.53 -1.41
N ARG A 312 7.35 27.01 -2.56
CA ARG A 312 8.02 27.16 -3.86
C ARG A 312 7.95 28.61 -4.36
N THR A 313 6.78 29.23 -4.27
CA THR A 313 6.59 30.64 -4.66
C THR A 313 7.48 31.57 -3.85
N GLU A 314 7.61 31.35 -2.53
CA GLU A 314 8.51 32.13 -1.67
C GLU A 314 9.99 31.97 -2.02
N ARG A 315 10.41 30.76 -2.43
CA ARG A 315 11.79 30.51 -2.89
C ARG A 315 12.08 31.22 -4.22
N SER A 316 11.15 31.13 -5.18
CA SER A 316 11.33 31.80 -6.48
C SER A 316 11.40 33.32 -6.35
N VAL A 317 10.71 33.91 -5.37
CA VAL A 317 10.80 35.36 -5.08
C VAL A 317 12.13 35.73 -4.42
N LYS A 318 12.71 34.84 -3.58
CA LYS A 318 14.03 35.05 -2.97
C LYS A 318 15.19 34.84 -3.97
N ASP A 319 15.04 33.88 -4.87
CA ASP A 319 16.05 33.54 -5.88
C ASP A 319 16.10 34.56 -7.03
N SER A 320 15.04 35.35 -7.24
CA SER A 320 15.05 36.46 -8.22
C SER A 320 15.82 37.70 -7.77
N ALA A 321 16.34 37.71 -6.53
CA ALA A 321 17.19 38.80 -6.00
C ALA A 321 18.71 38.51 -6.11
N SER A 322 19.12 37.37 -6.67
CA SER A 322 20.52 37.06 -6.97
C SER A 322 20.70 36.81 -8.47
N PRO A 323 21.79 37.30 -9.10
CA PRO A 323 22.03 37.04 -10.51
C PRO A 323 22.18 35.55 -10.74
N ALA A 324 21.38 35.03 -11.68
CA ALA A 324 21.37 33.61 -12.03
C ALA A 324 22.77 33.13 -12.45
N PRO A 325 23.27 32.01 -11.93
CA PRO A 325 24.43 31.37 -12.52
C PRO A 325 24.07 30.92 -13.93
N ILE A 326 24.90 31.33 -14.90
CA ILE A 326 24.83 30.88 -16.30
C ILE A 326 24.99 29.38 -16.28
N ILE A 327 23.87 28.64 -16.43
CA ILE A 327 23.92 27.19 -16.65
C ILE A 327 24.41 27.01 -18.08
N PRO A 328 25.55 26.33 -18.34
CA PRO A 328 25.96 26.03 -19.70
C PRO A 328 24.83 25.29 -20.41
N ASP A 329 24.55 25.73 -21.63
CA ASP A 329 23.56 25.15 -22.53
C ASP A 329 23.84 23.64 -22.63
N GLN A 330 23.00 22.82 -21.95
CA GLN A 330 23.10 21.38 -22.11
C GLN A 330 22.62 21.08 -23.53
N PRO A 331 23.42 20.34 -24.33
CA PRO A 331 22.98 19.95 -25.66
C PRO A 331 21.62 19.23 -25.58
N PRO A 332 20.74 19.40 -26.58
CA PRO A 332 19.45 18.75 -26.58
C PRO A 332 19.66 17.24 -26.39
N ARG A 333 19.09 16.69 -25.32
CA ARG A 333 19.15 15.26 -25.06
C ARG A 333 18.50 14.58 -26.28
N ASP A 334 19.29 13.81 -27.01
CA ASP A 334 18.86 13.04 -28.15
C ASP A 334 17.54 12.33 -27.82
N ALA A 335 16.59 12.40 -28.78
CA ALA A 335 15.26 11.83 -28.61
C ALA A 335 15.40 10.34 -28.33
N VAL A 336 15.24 9.95 -27.06
CA VAL A 336 15.38 8.56 -26.62
C VAL A 336 14.23 7.77 -27.26
N THR A 337 14.55 6.92 -28.23
CA THR A 337 13.57 6.06 -28.88
C THR A 337 13.01 5.05 -27.88
N PRO A 338 11.68 4.81 -27.88
CA PRO A 338 11.07 3.84 -26.96
C PRO A 338 11.60 2.44 -27.23
N ILE A 339 12.07 1.76 -26.19
CA ILE A 339 12.64 0.41 -26.29
C ILE A 339 11.52 -0.58 -26.55
N ARG A 340 11.67 -1.34 -27.63
CA ARG A 340 10.69 -2.32 -28.10
C ARG A 340 11.14 -3.75 -27.77
N ASP A 341 10.17 -4.59 -27.53
CA ASP A 341 10.33 -6.04 -27.41
C ASP A 341 10.82 -6.61 -28.78
N PRO A 342 11.95 -7.30 -28.83
CA PRO A 342 12.49 -7.85 -30.08
C PRO A 342 11.58 -8.87 -30.77
N GLU A 343 10.70 -9.55 -30.04
CA GLU A 343 9.80 -10.57 -30.61
C GLU A 343 8.46 -10.01 -31.08
N THR A 344 7.90 -9.05 -30.32
CA THR A 344 6.54 -8.55 -30.59
C THR A 344 6.51 -7.15 -31.19
N GLY A 345 7.62 -6.43 -31.20
CA GLY A 345 7.70 -5.02 -31.63
C GLY A 345 7.00 -4.02 -30.71
N HIS A 346 6.31 -4.49 -29.64
CA HIS A 346 5.63 -3.62 -28.71
C HIS A 346 6.58 -2.91 -27.75
N VAL A 347 6.23 -1.70 -27.34
CA VAL A 347 7.00 -0.94 -26.34
C VAL A 347 6.98 -1.67 -25.00
N ILE A 348 8.16 -1.88 -24.41
CA ILE A 348 8.27 -2.51 -23.08
C ILE A 348 7.83 -1.49 -22.03
N SER A 349 6.76 -1.83 -21.29
CA SER A 349 6.23 -0.94 -20.24
C SER A 349 7.18 -0.83 -19.03
N PRO A 350 7.16 0.30 -18.30
CA PRO A 350 7.96 0.49 -17.08
C PRO A 350 7.75 -0.62 -16.03
N VAL A 351 6.53 -1.10 -15.88
CA VAL A 351 6.18 -2.20 -14.97
C VAL A 351 6.91 -3.50 -15.33
N VAL A 352 6.92 -3.83 -16.62
CA VAL A 352 7.61 -5.02 -17.15
C VAL A 352 9.12 -4.85 -17.02
N ALA A 353 9.65 -3.68 -17.38
CA ALA A 353 11.07 -3.36 -17.25
C ALA A 353 11.53 -3.48 -15.78
N ALA A 354 10.79 -2.91 -14.83
CA ALA A 354 11.10 -3.01 -13.40
C ALA A 354 11.07 -4.46 -12.88
N ALA A 355 10.07 -5.24 -13.31
CA ALA A 355 9.99 -6.65 -12.95
C ALA A 355 11.18 -7.44 -13.48
N LEU A 356 11.58 -7.23 -14.73
CA LEU A 356 12.74 -7.86 -15.35
C LEU A 356 14.05 -7.37 -14.74
N CYS A 357 14.13 -6.09 -14.34
CA CYS A 357 15.29 -5.50 -13.67
C CYS A 357 15.66 -6.24 -12.39
N MET A 358 14.66 -6.67 -11.62
CA MET A 358 14.82 -7.37 -10.34
C MET A 358 14.95 -8.89 -10.46
N LYS A 359 14.78 -9.46 -11.64
CA LYS A 359 14.79 -10.91 -11.85
C LYS A 359 16.20 -11.42 -12.21
N PRO A 360 16.76 -12.42 -11.48
CA PRO A 360 18.06 -13.01 -11.81
C PRO A 360 18.08 -13.63 -13.20
N ARG A 361 19.25 -13.58 -13.87
CA ARG A 361 19.37 -14.13 -15.22
C ARG A 361 19.06 -15.63 -15.29
N SER A 362 19.43 -16.40 -14.27
CA SER A 362 19.14 -17.83 -14.17
C SER A 362 17.65 -18.20 -14.09
N THR A 363 16.79 -17.23 -13.77
CA THR A 363 15.33 -17.44 -13.65
C THR A 363 14.55 -16.79 -14.80
N LEU A 364 15.23 -16.15 -15.74
CA LEU A 364 14.61 -15.56 -16.93
C LEU A 364 14.31 -16.67 -17.97
N THR A 365 13.14 -16.57 -18.59
CA THR A 365 12.88 -17.32 -19.83
C THR A 365 13.71 -16.73 -20.97
N ILE A 366 13.85 -17.44 -22.08
CA ILE A 366 14.59 -16.97 -23.27
C ILE A 366 14.03 -15.62 -23.75
N THR A 367 12.73 -15.50 -23.91
CA THR A 367 12.05 -14.25 -24.28
C THR A 367 12.34 -13.11 -23.28
N GLN A 368 12.28 -13.39 -21.98
CA GLN A 368 12.61 -12.40 -20.96
C GLN A 368 14.08 -11.98 -20.99
N ALA A 369 15.00 -12.90 -21.29
CA ALA A 369 16.41 -12.60 -21.45
C ALA A 369 16.65 -11.65 -22.63
N ARG A 370 16.03 -11.91 -23.79
CA ARG A 370 16.09 -11.02 -24.96
C ARG A 370 15.56 -9.61 -24.67
N ARG A 371 14.44 -9.50 -23.93
CA ARG A 371 13.91 -8.21 -23.46
C ARG A 371 14.88 -7.47 -22.55
N VAL A 372 15.52 -8.18 -21.62
CA VAL A 372 16.55 -7.58 -20.73
C VAL A 372 17.75 -7.09 -21.54
N ASP A 373 18.17 -7.87 -22.54
CA ASP A 373 19.32 -7.48 -23.38
C ASP A 373 18.98 -6.25 -24.23
N ALA A 374 17.77 -6.20 -24.82
CA ALA A 374 17.26 -5.01 -25.53
C ALA A 374 17.16 -3.77 -24.61
N LEU A 375 16.65 -3.94 -23.39
CA LEU A 375 16.57 -2.86 -22.41
C LEU A 375 17.94 -2.34 -22.01
N LYS A 376 18.95 -3.21 -21.85
CA LYS A 376 20.33 -2.80 -21.54
C LYS A 376 21.00 -2.04 -22.68
N GLN A 377 20.74 -2.47 -23.92
CA GLN A 377 21.29 -1.81 -25.12
C GLN A 377 20.65 -0.44 -25.32
N GLY A 378 19.34 -0.35 -25.14
CA GLY A 378 18.57 0.88 -25.38
C GLY A 378 18.55 1.87 -24.21
N SER A 379 18.99 1.50 -22.99
CA SER A 379 18.98 2.36 -21.81
C SER A 379 20.16 2.06 -20.88
N PRO A 380 21.18 2.93 -20.85
CA PRO A 380 22.24 2.88 -19.85
C PRO A 380 21.70 2.96 -18.42
N GLU A 381 20.65 3.76 -18.20
CA GLU A 381 19.97 3.87 -16.91
C GLU A 381 19.40 2.53 -16.46
N PHE A 382 18.77 1.77 -17.38
CA PHE A 382 18.27 0.43 -17.06
C PHE A 382 19.40 -0.53 -16.71
N ALA A 383 20.53 -0.48 -17.43
CA ALA A 383 21.68 -1.31 -17.12
C ALA A 383 22.22 -1.03 -15.71
N LEU A 384 22.33 0.27 -15.33
CA LEU A 384 22.74 0.70 -14.00
C LEU A 384 21.73 0.27 -12.92
N MET A 385 20.42 0.51 -13.14
CA MET A 385 19.37 0.07 -12.20
C MET A 385 19.41 -1.44 -11.99
N ARG A 386 19.63 -2.22 -13.06
CA ARG A 386 19.74 -3.66 -12.96
C ARG A 386 20.97 -4.10 -12.17
N SER A 387 22.09 -3.45 -12.35
CA SER A 387 23.30 -3.69 -11.55
C SER A 387 23.02 -3.44 -10.08
N LEU A 388 22.45 -2.27 -9.75
CA LEU A 388 22.08 -1.92 -8.37
C LEU A 388 21.05 -2.90 -7.79
N GLY A 389 20.03 -3.28 -8.55
CA GLY A 389 19.01 -4.22 -8.12
C GLY A 389 19.56 -5.62 -7.84
N MET A 390 20.45 -6.13 -8.69
CA MET A 390 21.10 -7.43 -8.46
C MET A 390 22.06 -7.40 -7.29
N ARG A 391 22.83 -6.33 -7.11
CA ARG A 391 23.70 -6.15 -5.94
C ARG A 391 22.89 -6.08 -4.65
N PHE A 392 21.81 -5.30 -4.63
CA PHE A 392 20.92 -5.22 -3.46
C PHE A 392 20.37 -6.59 -3.07
N ARG A 393 19.90 -7.36 -4.04
CA ARG A 393 19.47 -8.76 -3.81
C ARG A 393 20.62 -9.64 -3.30
N GLY A 394 21.83 -9.43 -3.81
CA GLY A 394 23.04 -10.14 -3.40
C GLY A 394 23.44 -9.90 -1.94
N ILE A 395 23.19 -8.70 -1.40
CA ILE A 395 23.46 -8.34 -0.01
C ILE A 395 22.72 -9.27 0.94
N PHE A 396 21.40 -9.48 0.72
CA PHE A 396 20.60 -10.37 1.57
C PHE A 396 20.99 -11.86 1.43
N ARG A 397 21.49 -12.26 0.28
CA ARG A 397 21.97 -13.64 0.07
C ARG A 397 23.30 -13.91 0.75
N SER A 398 24.21 -12.93 0.70
CA SER A 398 25.55 -13.04 1.30
C SER A 398 25.55 -12.82 2.81
N ARG A 399 24.47 -12.34 3.40
CA ARG A 399 24.34 -11.93 4.81
C ARG A 399 25.47 -10.99 5.27
N ASN A 400 25.98 -10.16 4.37
CA ASN A 400 27.07 -9.23 4.65
C ASN A 400 26.54 -7.79 4.69
N PRO A 401 26.33 -7.20 5.89
CA PRO A 401 25.84 -5.85 6.05
C PRO A 401 26.85 -4.77 5.59
N GLY A 402 28.15 -5.07 5.57
CA GLY A 402 29.16 -4.13 5.12
C GLY A 402 29.03 -3.73 3.64
N LYS A 403 28.39 -4.57 2.81
CA LYS A 403 28.08 -4.26 1.41
C LYS A 403 26.90 -3.28 1.26
N LEU A 404 26.15 -3.02 2.33
CA LEU A 404 24.97 -2.17 2.28
C LEU A 404 25.36 -0.69 2.16
N ASP A 405 26.38 -0.27 2.89
CA ASP A 405 26.83 1.12 2.91
C ASP A 405 27.37 1.53 1.53
N SER A 406 28.27 0.72 0.95
CA SER A 406 28.78 0.95 -0.40
C SER A 406 27.65 0.93 -1.46
N TRP A 407 26.63 0.10 -1.27
CA TRP A 407 25.46 0.09 -2.15
C TRP A 407 24.65 1.38 -2.04
N ILE A 408 24.45 1.89 -0.82
CA ILE A 408 23.74 3.15 -0.58
C ILE A 408 24.48 4.33 -1.24
N ASP A 409 25.79 4.40 -1.07
CA ASP A 409 26.63 5.44 -1.67
C ASP A 409 26.52 5.41 -3.20
N ASP A 410 26.65 4.24 -3.82
CA ASP A 410 26.50 4.09 -5.26
C ASP A 410 25.09 4.46 -5.76
N ALA A 411 24.06 4.09 -5.00
CA ALA A 411 22.68 4.41 -5.33
C ALA A 411 22.38 5.92 -5.22
N VAL A 412 22.92 6.60 -4.20
CA VAL A 412 22.81 8.06 -4.01
C VAL A 412 23.55 8.80 -5.13
N ASN A 413 24.71 8.32 -5.55
CA ASN A 413 25.53 8.94 -6.58
C ASN A 413 25.20 8.47 -8.01
N SER A 414 24.15 7.67 -8.19
CA SER A 414 23.78 7.09 -9.48
C SER A 414 23.19 8.09 -10.49
N GLY A 415 22.78 9.29 -10.06
CA GLY A 415 22.03 10.24 -10.87
C GLY A 415 20.57 9.83 -11.17
N LEU A 416 20.09 8.71 -10.59
CA LEU A 416 18.75 8.17 -10.79
C LEU A 416 17.83 8.65 -9.65
N VAL A 417 17.09 9.71 -9.87
CA VAL A 417 16.30 10.44 -8.84
C VAL A 417 15.42 9.53 -7.96
N ALA A 418 14.76 8.55 -8.56
CA ALA A 418 13.90 7.65 -7.80
C ALA A 418 14.71 6.64 -6.95
N ILE A 419 15.85 6.17 -7.46
CA ILE A 419 16.77 5.27 -6.76
C ILE A 419 17.48 6.00 -5.61
N GLU A 420 17.94 7.21 -5.86
CA GLU A 420 18.54 8.10 -4.85
C GLU A 420 17.55 8.35 -3.70
N ARG A 421 16.29 8.66 -4.00
CA ARG A 421 15.23 8.82 -3.00
C ARG A 421 15.03 7.55 -2.18
N PHE A 422 14.99 6.39 -2.85
CA PHE A 422 14.89 5.10 -2.17
C PHE A 422 16.07 4.87 -1.22
N ALA A 423 17.31 5.11 -1.67
CA ALA A 423 18.52 4.94 -0.86
C ALA A 423 18.53 5.87 0.37
N ARG A 424 18.16 7.13 0.21
CA ARG A 424 18.05 8.10 1.34
C ARG A 424 16.98 7.66 2.35
N VAL A 425 15.83 7.14 1.86
CA VAL A 425 14.79 6.62 2.75
C VAL A 425 15.23 5.33 3.44
N LEU A 426 16.02 4.48 2.75
CA LEU A 426 16.62 3.28 3.32
C LEU A 426 17.57 3.63 4.49
N HIS A 427 18.39 4.66 4.30
CA HIS A 427 19.36 5.13 5.30
C HIS A 427 18.71 5.59 6.61
N ARG A 428 17.47 6.11 6.58
CA ARG A 428 16.75 6.52 7.78
C ARG A 428 16.40 5.38 8.74
N ASP A 429 16.38 4.15 8.24
CA ASP A 429 16.05 2.94 9.00
C ASP A 429 17.15 1.89 8.89
N ILE A 430 18.41 2.38 8.75
CA ILE A 430 19.57 1.55 8.40
C ILE A 430 19.80 0.42 9.39
N GLY A 431 19.57 0.67 10.70
CA GLY A 431 19.73 -0.36 11.74
C GLY A 431 18.84 -1.56 11.50
N ALA A 432 17.54 -1.34 11.22
CA ALA A 432 16.61 -2.43 10.93
C ALA A 432 16.93 -3.14 9.60
N VAL A 433 17.47 -2.41 8.61
CA VAL A 433 17.89 -3.01 7.34
C VAL A 433 19.16 -3.84 7.51
N ARG A 434 20.15 -3.39 8.30
CA ARG A 434 21.34 -4.20 8.64
C ARG A 434 20.93 -5.48 9.38
N ASN A 435 20.04 -5.38 10.36
CA ASN A 435 19.50 -6.54 11.06
C ASN A 435 18.77 -7.49 10.08
N ALA A 436 18.07 -6.96 9.07
CA ALA A 436 17.45 -7.79 8.04
C ALA A 436 18.45 -8.52 7.15
N VAL A 437 19.67 -8.00 6.98
CA VAL A 437 20.75 -8.71 6.27
C VAL A 437 21.35 -9.82 7.15
N GLU A 438 21.63 -9.52 8.42
CA GLU A 438 22.32 -10.42 9.35
C GLU A 438 21.42 -11.56 9.84
N LEU A 439 20.22 -11.22 10.32
CA LEU A 439 19.35 -12.14 11.00
C LEU A 439 18.54 -12.98 10.01
N PRO A 440 18.16 -14.22 10.37
CA PRO A 440 17.38 -15.10 9.48
C PRO A 440 15.91 -14.66 9.37
N TRP A 441 15.44 -13.79 10.23
CA TRP A 441 14.04 -13.43 10.38
C TRP A 441 13.52 -12.56 9.24
N SER A 442 12.27 -12.75 8.87
CA SER A 442 11.53 -11.91 7.91
C SER A 442 10.04 -11.97 8.23
N ASN A 443 9.30 -11.00 7.71
CA ASN A 443 7.86 -10.89 7.97
C ASN A 443 6.97 -11.77 7.06
N GLY A 444 7.55 -12.64 6.25
CA GLY A 444 6.81 -13.51 5.31
C GLY A 444 5.77 -14.40 5.98
N GLN A 445 5.98 -14.81 7.24
CA GLN A 445 4.99 -15.55 8.01
C GLN A 445 3.77 -14.67 8.37
N ALA A 446 4.00 -13.42 8.75
CA ALA A 446 2.92 -12.46 9.04
C ALA A 446 2.09 -12.19 7.78
N GLU A 447 2.74 -12.01 6.62
CA GLU A 447 2.05 -11.86 5.34
C GLU A 447 1.20 -13.10 5.00
N GLY A 448 1.72 -14.31 5.22
CA GLY A 448 0.99 -15.57 5.06
C GLY A 448 -0.26 -15.62 5.95
N GLN A 449 -0.13 -15.27 7.22
CA GLN A 449 -1.26 -15.22 8.16
C GLN A 449 -2.27 -14.11 7.81
N ILE A 450 -1.83 -12.97 7.31
CA ILE A 450 -2.72 -11.92 6.80
C ILE A 450 -3.52 -12.43 5.59
N ASN A 451 -2.93 -13.20 4.70
CA ASN A 451 -3.65 -13.81 3.59
C ASN A 451 -4.69 -14.83 4.07
N ARG A 452 -4.37 -15.62 5.10
CA ARG A 452 -5.34 -16.49 5.79
C ARG A 452 -6.48 -15.68 6.39
N LEU A 453 -6.18 -14.58 7.10
CA LEU A 453 -7.19 -13.67 7.66
C LEU A 453 -8.11 -13.10 6.57
N LYS A 454 -7.55 -12.65 5.45
CA LYS A 454 -8.32 -12.16 4.30
C LYS A 454 -9.29 -13.21 3.76
N THR A 455 -8.85 -14.47 3.68
CA THR A 455 -9.69 -15.59 3.24
C THR A 455 -10.82 -15.87 4.23
N ILE A 456 -10.52 -15.95 5.52
CA ILE A 456 -11.51 -16.13 6.58
C ILE A 456 -12.54 -15.01 6.56
N LYS A 457 -12.09 -13.75 6.47
CA LYS A 457 -12.95 -12.57 6.39
C LYS A 457 -13.89 -12.61 5.19
N ARG A 458 -13.39 -13.04 4.01
CA ARG A 458 -14.22 -13.20 2.80
C ARG A 458 -15.27 -14.30 2.98
N ALA A 459 -14.89 -15.44 3.55
CA ALA A 459 -15.80 -16.56 3.85
C ALA A 459 -16.92 -16.15 4.82
N MET A 460 -16.70 -15.12 5.64
CA MET A 460 -17.68 -14.56 6.57
C MET A 460 -18.39 -13.31 6.00
N TYR A 461 -18.33 -13.10 4.69
CA TYR A 461 -18.99 -11.97 3.98
C TYR A 461 -18.65 -10.58 4.54
N GLY A 462 -17.49 -10.43 5.17
CA GLY A 462 -17.04 -9.17 5.79
C GLY A 462 -17.81 -8.76 7.06
N ARG A 463 -18.67 -9.62 7.61
CA ARG A 463 -19.52 -9.33 8.78
C ARG A 463 -18.85 -9.69 10.12
N ALA A 464 -17.69 -10.33 10.12
CA ALA A 464 -17.00 -10.73 11.34
C ALA A 464 -16.41 -9.52 12.06
N GLY A 465 -16.72 -9.35 13.33
CA GLY A 465 -16.03 -8.42 14.22
C GLY A 465 -14.63 -8.91 14.63
N ALA A 466 -13.84 -8.03 15.28
CA ALA A 466 -12.46 -8.32 15.68
C ALA A 466 -12.35 -9.56 16.57
N ALA A 467 -13.17 -9.65 17.60
CA ALA A 467 -13.17 -10.77 18.52
C ALA A 467 -13.36 -12.12 17.82
N LEU A 468 -14.20 -12.16 16.78
CA LEU A 468 -14.42 -13.39 16.03
C LEU A 468 -13.28 -13.69 15.06
N LEU A 469 -12.72 -12.68 14.41
CA LEU A 469 -11.54 -12.86 13.55
C LEU A 469 -10.33 -13.32 14.40
N ARG A 470 -10.12 -12.70 15.56
CA ARG A 470 -9.10 -13.12 16.51
C ARG A 470 -9.28 -14.58 16.91
N ALA A 471 -10.47 -14.96 17.32
CA ALA A 471 -10.78 -16.32 17.73
C ALA A 471 -10.55 -17.37 16.63
N ARG A 472 -10.73 -17.01 15.36
CA ARG A 472 -10.47 -17.90 14.21
C ARG A 472 -9.02 -17.93 13.74
N MET A 473 -8.22 -16.96 14.18
CA MET A 473 -6.82 -16.87 13.78
C MET A 473 -5.87 -17.45 14.83
N LEU A 474 -6.24 -17.34 16.11
CA LEU A 474 -5.45 -17.93 17.20
C LEU A 474 -5.33 -19.46 17.04
N PRO A 475 -4.23 -20.08 17.48
CA PRO A 475 -4.10 -21.52 17.48
C PRO A 475 -5.19 -22.15 18.37
N LEU A 476 -5.63 -23.35 18.01
CA LEU A 476 -6.49 -24.15 18.87
C LEU A 476 -5.70 -24.63 20.08
N ILE A 477 -6.32 -24.59 21.26
CA ILE A 477 -5.75 -25.23 22.44
C ILE A 477 -5.81 -26.75 22.20
N ASN A 478 -4.68 -27.38 21.95
CA ASN A 478 -4.58 -28.82 21.92
C ASN A 478 -4.61 -29.36 23.36
N ASN A 479 -5.81 -29.56 23.89
CA ASN A 479 -5.99 -30.28 25.19
C ASN A 479 -5.64 -31.79 25.11
N HIS A 480 -4.82 -32.19 24.16
CA HIS A 480 -4.31 -33.53 24.12
C HIS A 480 -3.12 -33.71 25.09
N HIS A 481 -3.38 -33.66 26.39
CA HIS A 481 -2.60 -34.51 27.26
C HIS A 481 -2.95 -35.96 26.91
N HIS A 482 -2.21 -36.53 25.97
CA HIS A 482 -2.13 -37.96 25.85
C HIS A 482 -1.56 -38.48 27.17
N THR A 483 -2.44 -38.92 28.08
CA THR A 483 -2.08 -39.96 29.04
C THR A 483 -1.66 -41.16 28.20
N LYS A 484 -0.35 -41.40 28.15
CA LYS A 484 0.20 -42.71 27.79
C LYS A 484 -0.19 -43.71 28.85
#